data_64d38d5d048540222797c0062767977e
#
_entry.id   64d38d5d048540222797c0062767977e
#
_cell.length_a   1.000
_cell.length_b   1.000
_cell.length_c   1.000
_cell.angle_alpha   90.00
_cell.angle_beta   90.00
_cell.angle_gamma   90.00
#
_symmetry.space_group_name_H-M   'P 1'
#
loop_
_entity.id
_entity.type
_entity.pdbx_description
1 polymer ?
#
loop_
_entity_poly.entity_id
_entity_poly.type
_entity_poly.pdbx_seq_one_letter_code
_entity_poly.pdbx_strand_id
1 'polypeptide(L)'
;MSARLIRAQQQQLRRAERAVDHMTAMQREIFLGIRVDELSYIEIAATHGITVADVEHYFAGALRILDRHMHERHHKWWQFWR
;
A
#
# COMPACT_ATOMS: atom_id res chain seq x y z
N MET A 1 22.40 7.09 10.89
CA MET A 1 20.97 7.28 10.69
C MET A 1 20.33 7.95 11.88
N SER A 2 19.51 8.91 11.63
CA SER A 2 18.99 9.76 12.69
C SER A 2 17.75 9.14 13.35
N ALA A 3 17.76 9.07 14.68
CA ALA A 3 16.63 8.57 15.44
C ALA A 3 15.40 9.47 15.27
N ARG A 4 15.63 10.75 15.06
CA ARG A 4 14.53 11.70 14.89
C ARG A 4 13.79 11.49 13.59
N LEU A 5 14.52 11.23 12.55
CA LEU A 5 13.92 10.94 11.25
C LEU A 5 13.06 9.68 11.36
N ILE A 6 13.52 8.73 12.12
CA ILE A 6 12.85 7.46 12.29
C ILE A 6 11.51 7.63 13.00
N ARG A 7 11.41 8.55 13.94
CA ARG A 7 10.17 8.70 14.71
C ARG A 7 8.98 9.08 13.84
N ALA A 8 9.15 10.08 12.98
CA ALA A 8 8.06 10.48 12.10
C ALA A 8 7.70 9.37 11.12
N GLN A 9 8.71 8.69 10.61
CA GLN A 9 8.50 7.57 9.70
C GLN A 9 7.78 6.43 10.40
N GLN A 10 8.09 6.18 11.66
CA GLN A 10 7.42 5.12 12.40
C GLN A 10 5.94 5.39 12.59
N GLN A 11 5.56 6.63 12.83
CA GLN A 11 4.15 6.98 12.94
C GLN A 11 3.42 6.73 11.64
N GLN A 12 4.03 7.10 10.53
CA GLN A 12 3.44 6.86 9.22
C GLN A 12 3.31 5.37 8.93
N LEU A 13 4.35 4.62 9.30
CA LEU A 13 4.31 3.17 9.10
C LEU A 13 3.22 2.52 9.94
N ARG A 14 3.02 2.97 11.16
CA ARG A 14 1.95 2.43 12.00
C ARG A 14 0.59 2.68 11.41
N ARG A 15 0.37 3.88 10.86
CA ARG A 15 -0.89 4.19 10.19
C ARG A 15 -1.08 3.31 8.96
N ALA A 16 -0.01 3.12 8.20
CA ALA A 16 -0.06 2.27 7.02
C ALA A 16 -0.36 0.83 7.41
N GLU A 17 0.25 0.35 8.49
CA GLU A 17 -0.01 -1.01 8.97
C GLU A 17 -1.46 -1.20 9.38
N ARG A 18 -2.04 -0.21 10.05
CA ARG A 18 -3.46 -0.27 10.40
C ARG A 18 -4.34 -0.28 9.16
N ALA A 19 -3.97 0.53 8.18
CA ALA A 19 -4.71 0.55 6.93
C ALA A 19 -4.67 -0.80 6.24
N VAL A 20 -3.48 -1.41 6.21
CA VAL A 20 -3.31 -2.74 5.62
C VAL A 20 -4.18 -3.76 6.34
N ASP A 21 -4.30 -3.65 7.66
CA ASP A 21 -5.14 -4.55 8.43
C ASP A 21 -6.62 -4.41 8.09
N HIS A 22 -7.04 -3.26 7.56
CA HIS A 22 -8.42 -3.04 7.15
C HIS A 22 -8.69 -3.44 5.72
N MET A 23 -7.68 -3.84 4.98
CA MET A 23 -7.85 -4.32 3.62
C MET A 23 -8.36 -5.75 3.61
N THR A 24 -9.07 -6.11 2.54
CA THR A 24 -9.38 -7.52 2.32
C THR A 24 -8.08 -8.27 2.06
N ALA A 25 -8.11 -9.60 2.17
CA ALA A 25 -6.93 -10.40 1.92
C ALA A 25 -6.36 -10.14 0.52
N MET A 26 -7.23 -10.07 -0.48
CA MET A 26 -6.78 -9.85 -1.85
C MET A 26 -6.19 -8.45 -2.03
N GLN A 27 -6.82 -7.43 -1.46
CA GLN A 27 -6.29 -6.08 -1.52
C GLN A 27 -4.92 -6.00 -0.87
N ARG A 28 -4.75 -6.66 0.25
CA ARG A 28 -3.49 -6.66 0.99
C ARG A 28 -2.39 -7.33 0.19
N GLU A 29 -2.66 -8.50 -0.35
CA GLU A 29 -1.66 -9.22 -1.13
C GLU A 29 -1.23 -8.42 -2.36
N ILE A 30 -2.18 -7.82 -3.05
CA ILE A 30 -1.87 -7.05 -4.25
C ILE A 30 -1.11 -5.78 -3.88
N PHE A 31 -1.55 -5.09 -2.83
CA PHE A 31 -0.88 -3.88 -2.39
C PHE A 31 0.57 -4.17 -2.00
N LEU A 32 0.78 -5.19 -1.18
CA LEU A 32 2.13 -5.52 -0.74
C LEU A 32 2.98 -6.04 -1.89
N GLY A 33 2.39 -6.77 -2.82
CA GLY A 33 3.12 -7.23 -3.99
C GLY A 33 3.65 -6.09 -4.82
N ILE A 34 2.86 -5.05 -5.00
CA ILE A 34 3.27 -3.90 -5.80
C ILE A 34 4.25 -3.02 -5.04
N ARG A 35 3.98 -2.75 -3.78
CA ARG A 35 4.73 -1.75 -3.03
C ARG A 35 5.97 -2.29 -2.33
N VAL A 36 5.93 -3.52 -1.90
CA VAL A 36 7.05 -4.10 -1.15
C VAL A 36 7.88 -5.00 -2.05
N ASP A 37 7.23 -5.89 -2.77
CA ASP A 37 7.93 -6.85 -3.62
C ASP A 37 8.20 -6.32 -5.01
N GLU A 38 7.67 -5.15 -5.35
CA GLU A 38 7.88 -4.46 -6.62
C GLU A 38 7.48 -5.32 -7.82
N LEU A 39 6.43 -6.09 -7.66
CA LEU A 39 5.91 -6.91 -8.74
C LEU A 39 5.10 -6.06 -9.71
N SER A 40 5.10 -6.46 -10.97
CA SER A 40 4.28 -5.80 -11.98
C SER A 40 2.84 -6.26 -11.88
N TYR A 41 1.93 -5.49 -12.45
CA TYR A 41 0.51 -5.86 -12.51
C TYR A 41 0.32 -7.20 -13.24
N ILE A 42 1.11 -7.40 -14.28
CA ILE A 42 1.02 -8.64 -15.06
C ILE A 42 1.44 -9.84 -14.22
N GLU A 43 2.51 -9.69 -13.46
CA GLU A 43 2.98 -10.76 -12.59
C GLU A 43 1.95 -11.11 -11.53
N ILE A 44 1.36 -10.09 -10.92
CA ILE A 44 0.35 -10.30 -9.90
C ILE A 44 -0.90 -10.95 -10.49
N ALA A 45 -1.32 -10.48 -11.64
CA ALA A 45 -2.48 -11.05 -12.31
C ALA A 45 -2.27 -12.53 -12.58
N ALA A 46 -1.09 -12.89 -13.07
CA ALA A 46 -0.76 -14.27 -13.36
C ALA A 46 -0.73 -15.11 -12.09
N THR A 47 -0.15 -14.58 -11.03
CA THR A 47 -0.02 -15.31 -9.76
C THR A 47 -1.39 -15.62 -9.15
N HIS A 48 -2.32 -14.68 -9.26
CA HIS A 48 -3.64 -14.83 -8.64
C HIS A 48 -4.70 -15.35 -9.60
N GLY A 49 -4.37 -15.54 -10.85
CA GLY A 49 -5.34 -16.02 -11.84
C GLY A 49 -6.44 -15.02 -12.12
N ILE A 50 -6.11 -13.73 -12.11
CA ILE A 50 -7.07 -12.65 -12.37
C ILE A 50 -6.54 -11.79 -13.50
N THR A 51 -7.34 -10.83 -13.94
CA THR A 51 -6.94 -9.92 -15.01
C THR A 51 -6.15 -8.74 -14.45
N VAL A 52 -5.41 -8.07 -15.33
CA VAL A 52 -4.72 -6.84 -14.96
C VAL A 52 -5.73 -5.78 -14.48
N ALA A 53 -6.89 -5.74 -15.13
CA ALA A 53 -7.95 -4.80 -14.70
C ALA A 53 -8.40 -5.10 -13.28
N ASP A 54 -8.50 -6.38 -12.91
CA ASP A 54 -8.82 -6.75 -11.54
C ASP A 54 -7.73 -6.30 -10.57
N VAL A 55 -6.47 -6.46 -10.95
CA VAL A 55 -5.36 -6.00 -10.10
C VAL A 55 -5.48 -4.49 -9.86
N GLU A 56 -5.73 -3.74 -10.92
CA GLU A 56 -5.89 -2.30 -10.81
C GLU A 56 -7.05 -1.94 -9.88
N HIS A 57 -8.14 -2.66 -9.99
CA HIS A 57 -9.32 -2.42 -9.16
C HIS A 57 -9.01 -2.65 -7.68
N TYR A 58 -8.39 -3.78 -7.38
CA TYR A 58 -8.03 -4.10 -5.99
C TYR A 58 -7.01 -3.13 -5.44
N PHE A 59 -6.03 -2.76 -6.25
CA PHE A 59 -5.01 -1.81 -5.83
C PHE A 59 -5.62 -0.43 -5.55
N ALA A 60 -6.50 0.03 -6.43
CA ALA A 60 -7.19 1.30 -6.22
C ALA A 60 -8.00 1.28 -4.92
N GLY A 61 -8.67 0.16 -4.64
CA GLY A 61 -9.39 0.00 -3.38
C GLY A 61 -8.47 0.07 -2.17
N ALA A 62 -7.31 -0.58 -2.27
CA ALA A 62 -6.31 -0.53 -1.21
C ALA A 62 -5.81 0.89 -0.98
N LEU A 63 -5.56 1.62 -2.06
CA LEU A 63 -5.11 3.00 -1.95
C LEU A 63 -6.15 3.89 -1.28
N ARG A 64 -7.43 3.66 -1.55
CA ARG A 64 -8.50 4.41 -0.89
C ARG A 64 -8.53 4.15 0.61
N ILE A 65 -8.29 2.91 1.02
CA ILE A 65 -8.24 2.57 2.44
C ILE A 65 -7.05 3.26 3.09
N LEU A 66 -5.90 3.25 2.43
CA LEU A 66 -4.73 3.94 2.92
C LEU A 66 -4.96 5.42 3.07
N ASP A 67 -5.53 6.06 2.06
CA ASP A 67 -5.84 7.48 2.11
C ASP A 67 -6.69 7.81 3.31
N ARG A 68 -7.68 6.97 3.59
CA ARG A 68 -8.58 7.20 4.70
C ARG A 68 -7.86 7.15 6.04
N HIS A 69 -6.90 6.27 6.18
CA HIS A 69 -6.16 6.09 7.43
C HIS A 69 -4.99 7.04 7.60
N MET A 70 -4.35 7.39 6.49
CA MET A 70 -3.19 8.28 6.54
C MET A 70 -3.59 9.74 6.64
N HIS A 71 -4.62 10.12 5.98
CA HIS A 71 -5.27 11.43 6.04
C HIS A 71 -4.34 12.59 6.34
N GLU A 72 -3.30 12.72 5.55
CA GLU A 72 -2.36 13.82 5.66
C GLU A 72 -2.68 14.86 4.61
N ARG A 73 -2.88 16.09 5.02
CA ARG A 73 -3.32 17.13 4.12
C ARG A 73 -2.32 17.47 3.05
N HIS A 74 -1.06 17.52 3.42
CA HIS A 74 -0.03 18.09 2.56
C HIS A 74 0.93 17.07 2.03
N HIS A 75 0.78 15.82 2.39
CA HIS A 75 1.72 14.80 2.01
C HIS A 75 1.07 13.72 1.23
N LYS A 76 1.74 13.36 0.16
CA LYS A 76 1.38 12.16 -0.56
C LYS A 76 2.11 11.02 0.11
N TRP A 77 1.44 10.33 0.99
CA TRP A 77 2.05 9.29 1.82
C TRP A 77 2.78 8.23 1.00
N TRP A 78 2.38 8.01 -0.27
CA TRP A 78 3.05 7.02 -1.11
C TRP A 78 4.46 7.44 -1.49
N GLN A 79 4.82 8.69 -1.34
CA GLN A 79 6.19 9.13 -1.58
C GLN A 79 7.15 8.56 -0.56
N PHE A 80 6.63 8.18 0.58
CA PHE A 80 7.40 7.54 1.62
C PHE A 80 8.00 6.23 1.16
N TRP A 81 7.34 5.56 0.25
CA TRP A 81 7.68 4.21 -0.15
C TRP A 81 8.71 4.16 -1.27
N ARG A 82 9.23 5.29 -1.63
CA ARG A 82 10.21 5.36 -2.70
C ARG A 82 11.62 5.39 -2.21
#